data_dc8f7683557272cc56c8c095ca2798ac
#
_entry.id   dc8f7683557272cc56c8c095ca2798ac
#
_cell.length_a   1.000
_cell.length_b   1.000
_cell.length_c   1.000
_cell.angle_alpha   90.00
_cell.angle_beta   90.00
_cell.angle_gamma   90.00
#
_symmetry.space_group_name_H-M   'P 1'
#
loop_
_entity.id
_entity.type
_entity.pdbx_description
1 polymer ?
#
loop_
_entity_poly.entity_id
_entity_poly.type
_entity_poly.pdbx_seq_one_letter_code
_entity_poly.pdbx_strand_id
1 'polypeptide(L)'
;MKANYKITKLLGEGSFGKAYLATVDNEDKKYVIKQVIMDGMTDQEKRETFNEAAILKRLDHPNIIKFKEVFRQSQPKEALNIVTEYADGGDLEQKIEAQKKKPFPETQILDYFTQICLALQHLHKKHIIHRDLKGGNVFLMQSGLVKLGDFGIAKGLKTSKEKAKTTVGTPYYLSPEIINNKPYDTKSDIWSLGILLYQMMTFKMPFNAQSLPLLSIKINRGVYSPPPSVYSAELRDILKRCLSQDPEKRPSIKLLMIFYNCLLLRIELITS
;
A
#
# COMPACT_ATOMS: atom_id res chain seq x y z
N MET A 1 0.23 -30.02 10.81
CA MET A 1 1.67 -29.94 11.17
C MET A 1 2.14 -28.54 10.82
N LYS A 2 2.92 -27.87 11.70
CA LYS A 2 3.58 -26.61 11.34
C LYS A 2 4.61 -26.91 10.26
N ALA A 3 4.62 -26.13 9.18
CA ALA A 3 5.69 -26.24 8.21
C ALA A 3 7.02 -25.83 8.88
N ASN A 4 8.10 -26.54 8.55
CA ASN A 4 9.43 -26.24 9.08
C ASN A 4 10.08 -25.16 8.23
N TYR A 5 9.93 -23.89 8.62
CA TYR A 5 10.47 -22.74 7.89
C TYR A 5 11.95 -22.56 8.20
N LYS A 6 12.78 -22.56 7.14
CA LYS A 6 14.19 -22.21 7.22
C LYS A 6 14.36 -20.74 6.80
N ILE A 7 14.70 -19.87 7.74
CA ILE A 7 15.00 -18.47 7.47
C ILE A 7 16.31 -18.39 6.67
N THR A 8 16.27 -17.68 5.54
CA THR A 8 17.42 -17.55 4.62
C THR A 8 17.98 -16.14 4.60
N LYS A 9 17.14 -15.11 4.80
CA LYS A 9 17.56 -13.70 4.70
C LYS A 9 16.66 -12.79 5.53
N LEU A 10 17.21 -11.76 6.17
CA LEU A 10 16.43 -10.62 6.67
C LEU A 10 16.09 -9.71 5.48
N LEU A 11 14.81 -9.45 5.26
CA LEU A 11 14.32 -8.56 4.19
C LEU A 11 14.19 -7.11 4.66
N GLY A 12 13.83 -6.91 5.93
CA GLY A 12 13.69 -5.58 6.51
C GLY A 12 13.38 -5.64 8.01
N GLU A 13 13.61 -4.51 8.67
CA GLU A 13 13.28 -4.30 10.08
C GLU A 13 12.52 -2.99 10.20
N GLY A 14 11.41 -3.01 10.92
CA GLY A 14 10.54 -1.86 11.14
C GLY A 14 10.12 -1.72 12.60
N SER A 15 9.34 -0.68 12.89
CA SER A 15 8.86 -0.37 14.25
C SER A 15 8.03 -1.49 14.90
N PHE A 16 7.50 -2.42 14.12
CA PHE A 16 6.61 -3.49 14.60
C PHE A 16 7.27 -4.87 14.56
N GLY A 17 8.52 -4.99 14.07
CA GLY A 17 9.21 -6.28 13.99
C GLY A 17 10.07 -6.43 12.75
N LYS A 18 10.32 -7.68 12.37
CA LYS A 18 11.24 -8.06 11.30
C LYS A 18 10.52 -8.87 10.23
N ALA A 19 10.93 -8.70 8.98
CA ALA A 19 10.49 -9.51 7.86
C ALA A 19 11.65 -10.38 7.36
N TYR A 20 11.41 -11.67 7.25
CA TYR A 20 12.40 -12.65 6.81
C TYR A 20 11.96 -13.38 5.56
N LEU A 21 12.89 -13.65 4.66
CA LEU A 21 12.73 -14.62 3.59
C LEU A 21 12.92 -16.02 4.18
N ALA A 22 12.03 -16.93 3.85
CA ALA A 22 12.08 -18.31 4.31
C ALA A 22 11.74 -19.30 3.20
N THR A 23 12.24 -20.52 3.34
CA THR A 23 11.91 -21.68 2.51
C THR A 23 11.35 -22.79 3.39
N VAL A 24 10.67 -23.75 2.78
CA VAL A 24 10.21 -24.99 3.44
C VAL A 24 10.92 -26.14 2.73
N ASP A 25 11.38 -27.12 3.49
CA ASP A 25 12.03 -28.31 2.94
C ASP A 25 11.06 -29.01 1.96
N ASN A 26 11.59 -29.43 0.82
CA ASN A 26 10.86 -30.05 -0.29
C ASN A 26 9.81 -29.16 -0.99
N GLU A 27 9.83 -27.83 -0.80
CA GLU A 27 9.06 -26.87 -1.58
C GLU A 27 9.99 -25.88 -2.30
N ASP A 28 9.83 -25.71 -3.63
CA ASP A 28 10.55 -24.66 -4.40
C ASP A 28 10.03 -23.24 -4.13
N LYS A 29 9.06 -23.11 -3.25
CA LYS A 29 8.41 -21.84 -2.96
C LYS A 29 9.12 -21.09 -1.85
N LYS A 30 9.23 -19.78 -2.05
CA LYS A 30 9.71 -18.83 -1.03
C LYS A 30 8.53 -18.18 -0.32
N TYR A 31 8.75 -17.88 0.95
CA TYR A 31 7.75 -17.25 1.82
C TYR A 31 8.37 -16.06 2.52
N VAL A 32 7.52 -15.14 2.97
CA VAL A 32 7.89 -14.07 3.90
C VAL A 32 7.33 -14.39 5.27
N ILE A 33 8.16 -14.33 6.30
CA ILE A 33 7.73 -14.39 7.70
C ILE A 33 7.83 -12.99 8.27
N LYS A 34 6.69 -12.37 8.55
CA LYS A 34 6.61 -11.11 9.28
C LYS A 34 6.49 -11.44 10.78
N GLN A 35 7.57 -11.21 11.51
CA GLN A 35 7.63 -11.44 12.96
C GLN A 35 7.25 -10.14 13.67
N VAL A 36 6.15 -10.16 14.40
CA VAL A 36 5.68 -9.05 15.23
C VAL A 36 6.00 -9.37 16.69
N ILE A 37 6.88 -8.58 17.30
CA ILE A 37 7.24 -8.76 18.72
C ILE A 37 6.08 -8.28 19.58
N MET A 38 5.59 -9.14 20.46
CA MET A 38 4.45 -8.87 21.34
C MET A 38 4.86 -8.56 22.78
N ASP A 39 6.15 -8.70 23.11
CA ASP A 39 6.66 -8.31 24.43
C ASP A 39 6.44 -6.82 24.66
N GLY A 40 5.87 -6.47 25.81
CA GLY A 40 5.55 -5.09 26.18
C GLY A 40 4.29 -4.51 25.54
N MET A 41 3.60 -5.27 24.69
CA MET A 41 2.29 -4.88 24.17
C MET A 41 1.19 -5.03 25.23
N THR A 42 0.25 -4.09 25.23
CA THR A 42 -1.00 -4.20 25.97
C THR A 42 -1.87 -5.32 25.41
N ASP A 43 -2.82 -5.83 26.19
CA ASP A 43 -3.76 -6.85 25.70
C ASP A 43 -4.60 -6.37 24.52
N GLN A 44 -4.84 -5.06 24.42
CA GLN A 44 -5.53 -4.47 23.30
C GLN A 44 -4.68 -4.55 22.03
N GLU A 45 -3.41 -4.13 22.08
CA GLU A 45 -2.48 -4.19 20.94
C GLU A 45 -2.26 -5.64 20.46
N LYS A 46 -2.18 -6.59 21.39
CA LYS A 46 -2.11 -8.03 21.08
C LYS A 46 -3.37 -8.49 20.32
N ARG A 47 -4.56 -8.13 20.81
CA ARG A 47 -5.83 -8.45 20.12
C ARG A 47 -5.89 -7.87 18.71
N GLU A 48 -5.44 -6.64 18.54
CA GLU A 48 -5.38 -5.97 17.23
C GLU A 48 -4.44 -6.70 16.26
N THR A 49 -3.27 -7.10 16.72
CA THR A 49 -2.30 -7.89 15.94
C THR A 49 -2.90 -9.23 15.49
N PHE A 50 -3.64 -9.92 16.37
CA PHE A 50 -4.34 -11.16 16.00
C PHE A 50 -5.48 -10.91 15.01
N ASN A 51 -6.23 -9.82 15.16
CA ASN A 51 -7.29 -9.45 14.25
C ASN A 51 -6.74 -9.15 12.83
N GLU A 52 -5.57 -8.49 12.73
CA GLU A 52 -4.89 -8.28 11.45
C GLU A 52 -4.61 -9.61 10.75
N ALA A 53 -3.99 -10.57 11.46
CA ALA A 53 -3.73 -11.89 10.92
C ALA A 53 -5.02 -12.64 10.51
N ALA A 54 -6.09 -12.50 11.30
CA ALA A 54 -7.39 -13.11 11.01
C ALA A 54 -8.06 -12.50 9.77
N ILE A 55 -7.89 -11.20 9.54
CA ILE A 55 -8.39 -10.51 8.33
C ILE A 55 -7.61 -11.01 7.11
N LEU A 56 -6.26 -11.02 7.17
CA LEU A 56 -5.42 -11.53 6.08
C LEU A 56 -5.80 -12.94 5.65
N LYS A 57 -6.11 -13.82 6.61
CA LYS A 57 -6.55 -15.21 6.34
C LYS A 57 -7.84 -15.28 5.50
N ARG A 58 -8.71 -14.26 5.55
CA ARG A 58 -9.99 -14.20 4.82
C ARG A 58 -9.89 -13.55 3.45
N LEU A 59 -8.72 -13.03 3.10
CA LEU A 59 -8.49 -12.37 1.82
C LEU A 59 -7.94 -13.38 0.82
N ASP A 60 -8.70 -13.60 -0.24
CA ASP A 60 -8.28 -14.40 -1.40
C ASP A 60 -8.58 -13.60 -2.67
N HIS A 61 -7.52 -13.04 -3.25
CA HIS A 61 -7.60 -12.21 -4.45
C HIS A 61 -6.23 -12.20 -5.16
N PRO A 62 -6.17 -12.28 -6.50
CA PRO A 62 -4.91 -12.32 -7.23
C PRO A 62 -4.00 -11.12 -6.94
N ASN A 63 -4.56 -9.93 -6.75
CA ASN A 63 -3.81 -8.71 -6.48
C ASN A 63 -3.65 -8.40 -4.97
N ILE A 64 -3.78 -9.38 -4.10
CA ILE A 64 -3.51 -9.28 -2.67
C ILE A 64 -2.48 -10.34 -2.29
N ILE A 65 -1.50 -9.98 -1.47
CA ILE A 65 -0.50 -10.92 -0.94
C ILE A 65 -1.20 -12.08 -0.24
N LYS A 66 -0.93 -13.30 -0.71
CA LYS A 66 -1.60 -14.50 -0.21
C LYS A 66 -1.09 -14.88 1.17
N PHE A 67 -2.00 -14.97 2.13
CA PHE A 67 -1.74 -15.53 3.46
C PHE A 67 -1.49 -17.04 3.36
N LYS A 68 -0.49 -17.55 4.09
CA LYS A 68 -0.21 -18.99 4.21
C LYS A 68 -0.64 -19.50 5.58
N GLU A 69 -0.05 -19.00 6.64
CA GLU A 69 -0.37 -19.37 8.01
C GLU A 69 0.11 -18.35 9.03
N VAL A 70 -0.28 -18.54 10.30
CA VAL A 70 0.17 -17.73 11.42
C VAL A 70 0.50 -18.65 12.60
N PHE A 71 1.59 -18.37 13.31
CA PHE A 71 1.97 -19.11 14.50
C PHE A 71 2.61 -18.22 15.56
N ARG A 72 2.44 -18.61 16.83
CA ARG A 72 3.08 -17.96 17.98
C ARG A 72 4.47 -18.53 18.21
N GLN A 73 5.37 -17.69 18.64
CA GLN A 73 6.68 -18.00 19.16
C GLN A 73 6.74 -17.48 20.60
N SER A 74 7.19 -18.30 21.54
CA SER A 74 7.28 -17.90 22.96
C SER A 74 8.73 -17.57 23.39
N GLN A 75 9.73 -18.10 22.69
CA GLN A 75 11.15 -17.92 23.00
C GLN A 75 11.92 -17.47 21.75
N PRO A 76 12.97 -16.62 21.86
CA PRO A 76 13.45 -15.92 23.07
C PRO A 76 12.55 -14.74 23.49
N LYS A 77 11.65 -14.29 22.62
CA LYS A 77 10.65 -13.24 22.87
C LYS A 77 9.29 -13.72 22.37
N GLU A 78 8.22 -13.27 23.03
CA GLU A 78 6.87 -13.52 22.54
C GLU A 78 6.67 -12.80 21.22
N ALA A 79 6.34 -13.55 20.16
CA ALA A 79 6.13 -13.01 18.84
C ALA A 79 4.99 -13.72 18.10
N LEU A 80 4.29 -12.97 17.25
CA LEU A 80 3.39 -13.51 16.24
C LEU A 80 4.10 -13.54 14.90
N ASN A 81 4.19 -14.71 14.29
CA ASN A 81 4.78 -14.89 12.97
C ASN A 81 3.66 -15.06 11.94
N ILE A 82 3.54 -14.10 11.02
CA ILE A 82 2.58 -14.14 9.92
C ILE A 82 3.34 -14.55 8.66
N VAL A 83 2.93 -15.64 8.04
CA VAL A 83 3.56 -16.19 6.84
C VAL A 83 2.72 -15.86 5.63
N THR A 84 3.37 -15.31 4.60
CA THR A 84 2.76 -14.96 3.33
C THR A 84 3.59 -15.48 2.16
N GLU A 85 3.04 -15.46 0.95
CA GLU A 85 3.83 -15.66 -0.27
C GLU A 85 4.91 -14.59 -0.38
N TYR A 86 5.98 -14.92 -1.11
CA TYR A 86 7.06 -13.98 -1.45
C TYR A 86 6.81 -13.40 -2.84
N ALA A 87 6.86 -12.07 -2.96
CA ALA A 87 6.84 -11.38 -4.24
C ALA A 87 8.27 -11.18 -4.76
N ASP A 88 8.57 -11.74 -5.91
CA ASP A 88 9.93 -11.89 -6.44
C ASP A 88 10.42 -10.72 -7.32
N GLY A 89 9.55 -9.74 -7.57
CA GLY A 89 9.85 -8.52 -8.33
C GLY A 89 10.15 -7.27 -7.47
N GLY A 90 10.26 -7.42 -6.14
CA GLY A 90 10.44 -6.30 -5.22
C GLY A 90 9.16 -5.50 -4.99
N ASP A 91 9.27 -4.21 -4.67
CA ASP A 91 8.14 -3.32 -4.46
C ASP A 91 8.12 -2.15 -5.46
N LEU A 92 6.98 -1.47 -5.55
CA LEU A 92 6.77 -0.39 -6.50
C LEU A 92 7.62 0.86 -6.16
N GLU A 93 7.96 1.09 -4.90
CA GLU A 93 8.83 2.20 -4.49
C GLU A 93 10.23 2.02 -5.06
N GLN A 94 10.82 0.81 -4.89
CA GLN A 94 12.10 0.44 -5.49
C GLN A 94 12.06 0.54 -7.03
N LYS A 95 10.95 0.11 -7.64
CA LYS A 95 10.74 0.21 -9.08
C LYS A 95 10.71 1.65 -9.56
N ILE A 96 10.00 2.54 -8.86
CA ILE A 96 9.95 3.98 -9.14
C ILE A 96 11.34 4.60 -8.98
N GLU A 97 12.06 4.24 -7.93
CA GLU A 97 13.43 4.75 -7.70
C GLU A 97 14.42 4.32 -8.77
N ALA A 98 14.35 3.07 -9.21
CA ALA A 98 15.20 2.56 -10.29
C ALA A 98 14.89 3.21 -11.65
N GLN A 99 13.64 3.63 -11.88
CA GLN A 99 13.15 4.14 -13.16
C GLN A 99 13.45 5.64 -13.40
N LYS A 100 13.95 6.39 -12.42
CA LYS A 100 14.09 7.87 -12.42
C LYS A 100 14.65 8.53 -13.68
N LYS A 101 15.31 7.79 -14.56
CA LYS A 101 15.94 8.32 -15.79
C LYS A 101 14.98 8.42 -16.99
N LYS A 102 13.88 7.69 -16.99
CA LYS A 102 12.93 7.63 -18.11
C LYS A 102 11.51 7.49 -17.55
N PRO A 103 10.56 8.34 -17.99
CA PRO A 103 9.16 8.23 -17.58
C PRO A 103 8.61 6.83 -17.84
N PHE A 104 7.76 6.34 -16.94
CA PHE A 104 7.00 5.13 -17.20
C PHE A 104 6.09 5.36 -18.42
N PRO A 105 5.95 4.40 -19.34
CA PRO A 105 4.87 4.42 -20.31
C PRO A 105 3.51 4.53 -19.59
N GLU A 106 2.58 5.30 -20.18
CA GLU A 106 1.24 5.44 -19.59
C GLU A 106 0.53 4.10 -19.43
N THR A 107 0.69 3.20 -20.41
CA THR A 107 0.15 1.83 -20.35
C THR A 107 0.64 1.05 -19.12
N GLN A 108 1.91 1.20 -18.74
CA GLN A 108 2.45 0.55 -17.55
C GLN A 108 1.91 1.16 -16.25
N ILE A 109 1.75 2.50 -16.19
CA ILE A 109 1.12 3.17 -15.05
C ILE A 109 -0.31 2.69 -14.90
N LEU A 110 -1.06 2.62 -15.99
CA LEU A 110 -2.44 2.16 -16.02
C LEU A 110 -2.57 0.70 -15.57
N ASP A 111 -1.64 -0.16 -16.00
CA ASP A 111 -1.62 -1.56 -15.57
C ASP A 111 -1.43 -1.68 -14.05
N TYR A 112 -0.39 -1.02 -13.49
CA TYR A 112 -0.17 -1.02 -12.04
C TYR A 112 -1.35 -0.42 -11.28
N PHE A 113 -1.85 0.73 -11.73
CA PHE A 113 -2.96 1.43 -11.10
C PHE A 113 -4.21 0.56 -11.05
N THR A 114 -4.53 -0.14 -12.14
CA THR A 114 -5.70 -1.01 -12.23
C THR A 114 -5.61 -2.19 -11.27
N GLN A 115 -4.46 -2.85 -11.26
CA GLN A 115 -4.26 -4.00 -10.38
C GLN A 115 -4.38 -3.60 -8.90
N ILE A 116 -3.89 -2.40 -8.53
CA ILE A 116 -4.08 -1.82 -7.18
C ILE A 116 -5.57 -1.52 -6.94
N CYS A 117 -6.28 -0.95 -7.92
CA CYS A 117 -7.72 -0.69 -7.82
C CYS A 117 -8.53 -1.97 -7.61
N LEU A 118 -8.19 -3.07 -8.30
CA LEU A 118 -8.84 -4.38 -8.10
C LEU A 118 -8.65 -4.90 -6.67
N ALA A 119 -7.44 -4.78 -6.12
CA ALA A 119 -7.17 -5.13 -4.73
C ALA A 119 -7.99 -4.27 -3.75
N LEU A 120 -7.97 -2.94 -3.92
CA LEU A 120 -8.75 -2.02 -3.09
C LEU A 120 -10.25 -2.26 -3.21
N GLN A 121 -10.76 -2.59 -4.41
CA GLN A 121 -12.16 -2.93 -4.61
C GLN A 121 -12.56 -4.17 -3.80
N HIS A 122 -11.72 -5.20 -3.79
CA HIS A 122 -11.95 -6.40 -2.99
C HIS A 122 -11.99 -6.09 -1.49
N LEU A 123 -11.07 -5.25 -0.99
CA LEU A 123 -11.04 -4.80 0.41
C LEU A 123 -12.29 -3.99 0.76
N HIS A 124 -12.61 -2.95 -0.03
CA HIS A 124 -13.72 -2.04 0.26
C HIS A 124 -15.07 -2.76 0.21
N LYS A 125 -15.28 -3.75 -0.68
CA LYS A 125 -16.48 -4.63 -0.69
C LYS A 125 -16.61 -5.45 0.59
N LYS A 126 -15.51 -5.72 1.29
CA LYS A 126 -15.50 -6.43 2.60
C LYS A 126 -15.47 -5.47 3.80
N HIS A 127 -15.69 -4.17 3.57
CA HIS A 127 -15.60 -3.12 4.59
C HIS A 127 -14.23 -3.04 5.27
N ILE A 128 -13.16 -3.40 4.53
CA ILE A 128 -11.78 -3.31 4.99
C ILE A 128 -11.15 -2.10 4.32
N ILE A 129 -10.52 -1.24 5.10
CA ILE A 129 -9.76 -0.08 4.65
C ILE A 129 -8.28 -0.40 4.78
N HIS A 130 -7.47 -0.10 3.75
CA HIS A 130 -6.04 -0.46 3.72
C HIS A 130 -5.21 0.33 4.73
N ARG A 131 -5.40 1.65 4.81
CA ARG A 131 -4.80 2.60 5.78
C ARG A 131 -3.29 2.85 5.65
N ASP A 132 -2.56 2.09 4.85
CA ASP A 132 -1.12 2.28 4.64
C ASP A 132 -0.72 2.06 3.17
N LEU A 133 -1.55 2.54 2.23
CA LEU A 133 -1.25 2.44 0.81
C LEU A 133 -0.08 3.36 0.45
N LYS A 134 1.01 2.75 -0.04
CA LYS A 134 2.25 3.41 -0.50
C LYS A 134 3.04 2.48 -1.39
N GLY A 135 4.04 2.98 -2.10
CA GLY A 135 4.87 2.18 -3.02
C GLY A 135 5.51 0.96 -2.39
N GLY A 136 6.04 1.07 -1.16
CA GLY A 136 6.67 -0.04 -0.44
C GLY A 136 5.71 -1.15 0.01
N ASN A 137 4.38 -0.92 -0.04
CA ASN A 137 3.35 -1.91 0.28
C ASN A 137 2.66 -2.47 -0.98
N VAL A 138 3.12 -2.07 -2.16
CA VAL A 138 2.70 -2.59 -3.46
C VAL A 138 3.81 -3.46 -4.01
N PHE A 139 3.65 -4.76 -3.91
CA PHE A 139 4.64 -5.74 -4.32
C PHE A 139 4.46 -6.14 -5.78
N LEU A 140 5.56 -6.42 -6.45
CA LEU A 140 5.61 -6.82 -7.85
C LEU A 140 6.04 -8.28 -7.97
N MET A 141 5.43 -8.99 -8.91
CA MET A 141 5.88 -10.32 -9.32
C MET A 141 6.62 -10.21 -10.65
N GLN A 142 7.59 -11.08 -10.90
CA GLN A 142 8.27 -11.16 -12.21
C GLN A 142 7.30 -11.48 -13.35
N SER A 143 6.17 -12.11 -13.04
CA SER A 143 5.07 -12.36 -13.98
C SER A 143 4.33 -11.10 -14.44
N GLY A 144 4.61 -9.92 -13.86
CA GLY A 144 3.86 -8.67 -14.07
C GLY A 144 2.66 -8.49 -13.13
N LEU A 145 2.34 -9.48 -12.30
CA LEU A 145 1.24 -9.36 -11.35
C LEU A 145 1.63 -8.41 -10.20
N VAL A 146 0.71 -7.50 -9.87
CA VAL A 146 0.86 -6.57 -8.73
C VAL A 146 0.06 -7.11 -7.54
N LYS A 147 0.66 -7.07 -6.36
CA LYS A 147 0.06 -7.58 -5.12
C LYS A 147 0.13 -6.54 -4.01
N LEU A 148 -1.02 -6.18 -3.49
CA LEU A 148 -1.14 -5.28 -2.35
C LEU A 148 -0.95 -6.06 -1.05
N GLY A 149 -0.13 -5.54 -0.14
CA GLY A 149 0.15 -6.16 1.16
C GLY A 149 0.38 -5.13 2.25
N ASP A 150 0.80 -5.58 3.42
CA ASP A 150 1.08 -4.76 4.60
C ASP A 150 -0.09 -3.82 4.96
N PHE A 151 -1.23 -4.43 5.28
CA PHE A 151 -2.42 -3.71 5.71
C PHE A 151 -2.18 -3.00 7.04
N GLY A 152 -2.39 -1.70 7.07
CA GLY A 152 -2.25 -0.88 8.27
C GLY A 152 -3.41 -1.05 9.27
N ILE A 153 -3.95 -2.27 9.44
CA ILE A 153 -5.10 -2.53 10.29
C ILE A 153 -4.76 -2.24 11.74
N ALA A 154 -3.55 -2.63 12.18
CA ALA A 154 -3.03 -2.31 13.51
C ALA A 154 -2.74 -0.81 13.71
N LYS A 155 -2.63 -0.03 12.63
CA LYS A 155 -2.45 1.44 12.73
C LYS A 155 -3.76 2.19 12.99
N GLY A 156 -4.91 1.52 12.92
CA GLY A 156 -6.23 2.16 13.00
C GLY A 156 -6.59 2.75 14.35
N LEU A 157 -5.93 2.34 15.43
CA LEU A 157 -6.33 2.63 16.80
C LEU A 157 -5.38 3.60 17.52
N LYS A 158 -4.21 3.91 16.96
CA LYS A 158 -3.40 5.02 17.48
C LYS A 158 -3.98 6.35 17.03
N THR A 159 -4.20 7.24 17.99
CA THR A 159 -4.66 8.61 17.70
C THR A 159 -3.72 9.31 16.73
N SER A 160 -4.23 10.24 15.92
CA SER A 160 -3.43 10.99 14.93
C SER A 160 -2.19 11.67 15.52
N LYS A 161 -2.21 12.04 16.83
CA LYS A 161 -1.05 12.59 17.56
C LYS A 161 0.04 11.55 17.85
N GLU A 162 -0.34 10.30 18.12
CA GLU A 162 0.61 9.20 18.34
C GLU A 162 1.18 8.69 17.00
N LYS A 163 0.40 8.73 15.92
CA LYS A 163 0.89 8.45 14.56
C LYS A 163 2.00 9.42 14.14
N ALA A 164 1.87 10.69 14.45
CA ALA A 164 2.88 11.70 14.13
C ALA A 164 4.18 11.54 14.92
N LYS A 165 4.14 10.93 16.11
CA LYS A 165 5.32 10.73 16.97
C LYS A 165 6.06 9.42 16.72
N THR A 166 5.39 8.38 16.23
CA THR A 166 5.97 7.03 16.09
C THR A 166 6.32 6.64 14.66
N THR A 167 6.05 7.50 13.67
CA THR A 167 6.33 7.16 12.28
C THR A 167 7.78 7.49 11.95
N VAL A 168 8.62 6.48 11.94
CA VAL A 168 9.88 6.48 11.19
C VAL A 168 9.49 6.52 9.72
N GLY A 169 9.49 7.70 9.11
CA GLY A 169 9.08 7.95 7.73
C GLY A 169 8.18 9.18 7.62
N THR A 170 8.40 10.00 6.61
CA THR A 170 7.62 11.21 6.38
C THR A 170 6.21 10.84 5.89
N PRO A 171 5.14 11.39 6.50
CA PRO A 171 3.76 10.96 6.25
C PRO A 171 3.18 11.57 4.95
N TYR A 172 3.85 11.36 3.83
CA TYR A 172 3.50 11.95 2.54
C TYR A 172 2.13 11.49 1.98
N TYR A 173 1.63 10.36 2.45
CA TYR A 173 0.38 9.75 1.96
C TYR A 173 -0.85 10.11 2.81
N LEU A 174 -0.67 10.92 3.88
CA LEU A 174 -1.78 11.33 4.73
C LEU A 174 -2.75 12.24 3.96
N SER A 175 -4.04 11.91 4.06
CA SER A 175 -5.10 12.71 3.49
C SER A 175 -5.45 13.94 4.35
N PRO A 176 -6.07 14.99 3.78
CA PRO A 176 -6.48 16.18 4.52
C PRO A 176 -7.34 15.87 5.74
N GLU A 177 -8.29 14.93 5.63
CA GLU A 177 -9.14 14.52 6.73
C GLU A 177 -8.35 13.92 7.89
N ILE A 178 -7.33 13.10 7.59
CA ILE A 178 -6.49 12.50 8.63
C ILE A 178 -5.62 13.54 9.33
N ILE A 179 -5.07 14.48 8.57
CA ILE A 179 -4.31 15.61 9.11
C ILE A 179 -5.18 16.46 10.03
N ASN A 180 -6.46 16.62 9.67
CA ASN A 180 -7.44 17.40 10.43
C ASN A 180 -8.18 16.57 11.50
N ASN A 181 -7.63 15.39 11.88
CA ASN A 181 -8.16 14.50 12.93
C ASN A 181 -9.59 13.98 12.66
N LYS A 182 -9.99 13.89 11.39
CA LYS A 182 -11.24 13.24 11.00
C LYS A 182 -11.02 11.73 10.82
N PRO A 183 -12.09 10.93 10.91
CA PRO A 183 -11.98 9.48 10.72
C PRO A 183 -11.40 9.10 9.36
N TYR A 184 -10.67 7.99 9.32
CA TYR A 184 -10.19 7.36 8.10
C TYR A 184 -11.33 6.56 7.46
N ASP A 185 -11.53 6.71 6.15
CA ASP A 185 -12.51 5.94 5.37
C ASP A 185 -11.92 5.44 4.03
N THR A 186 -12.76 4.85 3.19
CA THR A 186 -12.36 4.36 1.86
C THR A 186 -11.86 5.46 0.94
N LYS A 187 -12.33 6.71 1.13
CA LYS A 187 -11.88 7.89 0.34
C LYS A 187 -10.46 8.33 0.72
N SER A 188 -9.98 7.98 1.93
CA SER A 188 -8.60 8.20 2.33
C SER A 188 -7.65 7.24 1.58
N ASP A 189 -8.06 5.99 1.32
CA ASP A 189 -7.30 5.10 0.43
C ASP A 189 -7.22 5.65 -1.01
N ILE A 190 -8.30 6.30 -1.51
CA ILE A 190 -8.29 6.96 -2.84
C ILE A 190 -7.30 8.13 -2.88
N TRP A 191 -7.19 8.91 -1.81
CA TRP A 191 -6.16 9.94 -1.71
C TRP A 191 -4.76 9.34 -1.78
N SER A 192 -4.47 8.31 -0.99
CA SER A 192 -3.17 7.63 -1.00
C SER A 192 -2.87 7.02 -2.38
N LEU A 193 -3.87 6.47 -3.08
CA LEU A 193 -3.77 6.01 -4.46
C LEU A 193 -3.42 7.15 -5.43
N GLY A 194 -4.00 8.34 -5.24
CA GLY A 194 -3.66 9.54 -5.99
C GLY A 194 -2.22 10.01 -5.76
N ILE A 195 -1.72 9.96 -4.52
CA ILE A 195 -0.30 10.25 -4.21
C ILE A 195 0.61 9.27 -4.94
N LEU A 196 0.29 7.98 -4.92
CA LEU A 196 1.07 6.94 -5.60
C LEU A 196 1.03 7.11 -7.13
N LEU A 197 -0.13 7.45 -7.70
CA LEU A 197 -0.26 7.77 -9.13
C LEU A 197 0.63 8.95 -9.53
N TYR A 198 0.61 10.03 -8.75
CA TYR A 198 1.48 11.18 -8.99
C TYR A 198 2.96 10.79 -8.92
N GLN A 199 3.33 9.95 -7.95
CA GLN A 199 4.71 9.47 -7.80
C GLN A 199 5.14 8.62 -9.01
N MET A 200 4.28 7.76 -9.55
CA MET A 200 4.57 7.01 -10.77
C MET A 200 4.76 7.93 -12.00
N MET A 201 3.96 9.02 -12.09
CA MET A 201 4.04 9.97 -13.21
C MET A 201 5.25 10.91 -13.14
N THR A 202 5.74 11.24 -11.93
CA THR A 202 6.70 12.35 -11.73
C THR A 202 7.98 11.95 -11.00
N PHE A 203 8.04 10.78 -10.39
CA PHE A 203 9.10 10.33 -9.47
C PHE A 203 9.27 11.23 -8.24
N LYS A 204 8.28 12.04 -7.91
CA LYS A 204 8.27 13.00 -6.80
C LYS A 204 6.99 12.86 -6.01
N MET A 205 7.02 13.34 -4.75
CA MET A 205 5.80 13.51 -3.97
C MET A 205 5.09 14.81 -4.37
N PRO A 206 3.76 14.83 -4.48
CA PRO A 206 3.00 16.06 -4.83
C PRO A 206 3.14 17.11 -3.73
N PHE A 207 3.20 16.67 -2.49
CA PHE A 207 3.40 17.52 -1.32
C PHE A 207 4.67 17.09 -0.60
N ASN A 208 5.60 18.03 -0.44
CA ASN A 208 6.87 17.79 0.24
C ASN A 208 7.22 19.00 1.12
N ALA A 209 7.68 18.76 2.35
CA ALA A 209 8.09 19.80 3.30
C ALA A 209 9.13 19.24 4.28
N GLN A 210 9.88 20.17 4.93
CA GLN A 210 10.91 19.82 5.91
C GLN A 210 10.34 19.42 7.29
N SER A 211 9.06 19.70 7.54
CA SER A 211 8.40 19.35 8.81
C SER A 211 6.95 18.95 8.58
N LEU A 212 6.40 18.18 9.53
CA LEU A 212 5.00 17.74 9.49
C LEU A 212 4.00 18.94 9.49
N PRO A 213 4.16 20.01 10.28
CA PRO A 213 3.28 21.16 10.20
C PRO A 213 3.27 21.83 8.84
N LEU A 214 4.44 22.00 8.20
CA LEU A 214 4.53 22.58 6.86
C LEU A 214 3.95 21.65 5.80
N LEU A 215 4.14 20.32 5.94
CA LEU A 215 3.52 19.33 5.06
C LEU A 215 1.98 19.39 5.18
N SER A 216 1.45 19.49 6.40
CA SER A 216 0.03 19.61 6.67
C SER A 216 -0.59 20.84 5.99
N ILE A 217 0.10 21.98 6.03
CA ILE A 217 -0.34 23.20 5.33
C ILE A 217 -0.40 22.96 3.81
N LYS A 218 0.63 22.33 3.23
CA LYS A 218 0.67 22.05 1.77
C LYS A 218 -0.43 21.08 1.35
N ILE A 219 -0.64 20.01 2.11
CA ILE A 219 -1.69 19.03 1.85
C ILE A 219 -3.07 19.72 1.91
N ASN A 220 -3.35 20.53 2.95
CA ASN A 220 -4.62 21.23 3.08
C ASN A 220 -4.84 22.30 1.98
N ARG A 221 -3.77 22.91 1.46
CA ARG A 221 -3.88 23.83 0.30
C ARG A 221 -4.17 23.10 -1.01
N GLY A 222 -3.75 21.85 -1.15
CA GLY A 222 -3.99 21.02 -2.34
C GLY A 222 -3.28 21.49 -3.61
N VAL A 223 -2.26 22.35 -3.48
CA VAL A 223 -1.51 22.87 -4.64
C VAL A 223 -0.25 22.03 -4.83
N TYR A 224 -0.11 21.44 -6.02
CA TYR A 224 1.04 20.66 -6.43
C TYR A 224 1.40 20.96 -7.91
N SER A 225 2.64 20.68 -8.30
CA SER A 225 3.08 20.84 -9.69
C SER A 225 2.33 19.88 -10.61
N PRO A 226 1.85 20.33 -11.77
CA PRO A 226 1.17 19.43 -12.70
C PRO A 226 2.12 18.31 -13.17
N PRO A 227 1.60 17.08 -13.40
CA PRO A 227 2.39 16.03 -14.00
C PRO A 227 2.78 16.37 -15.46
N PRO A 228 3.82 15.71 -16.01
CA PRO A 228 4.29 15.97 -17.38
C PRO A 228 3.18 15.83 -18.44
N SER A 229 3.23 16.67 -19.47
CA SER A 229 2.25 16.68 -20.57
C SER A 229 2.32 15.44 -21.48
N VAL A 230 3.34 14.60 -21.32
CA VAL A 230 3.46 13.31 -22.02
C VAL A 230 2.34 12.34 -21.67
N TYR A 231 1.71 12.52 -20.52
CA TYR A 231 0.55 11.73 -20.10
C TYR A 231 -0.76 12.32 -20.60
N SER A 232 -1.73 11.47 -20.89
CA SER A 232 -3.05 11.87 -21.40
C SER A 232 -3.78 12.84 -20.47
N ALA A 233 -4.72 13.62 -21.02
CA ALA A 233 -5.56 14.52 -20.23
C ALA A 233 -6.44 13.73 -19.27
N GLU A 234 -6.88 12.55 -19.67
CA GLU A 234 -7.72 11.64 -18.92
C GLU A 234 -6.99 11.12 -17.66
N LEU A 235 -5.74 10.67 -17.80
CA LEU A 235 -4.96 10.19 -16.65
C LEU A 235 -4.67 11.34 -15.67
N ARG A 236 -4.40 12.53 -16.18
CA ARG A 236 -4.22 13.75 -15.37
C ARG A 236 -5.51 14.16 -14.65
N ASP A 237 -6.69 13.97 -15.26
CA ASP A 237 -7.99 14.24 -14.64
C ASP A 237 -8.30 13.23 -13.52
N ILE A 238 -8.01 11.93 -13.74
CA ILE A 238 -8.10 10.90 -12.69
C ILE A 238 -7.25 11.29 -11.46
N LEU A 239 -6.00 11.67 -11.68
CA LEU A 239 -5.11 12.14 -10.63
C LEU A 239 -5.72 13.32 -9.86
N LYS A 240 -6.18 14.34 -10.58
CA LYS A 240 -6.79 15.54 -9.98
C LYS A 240 -8.00 15.19 -9.12
N ARG A 241 -8.85 14.26 -9.57
CA ARG A 241 -10.02 13.80 -8.82
C ARG A 241 -9.61 13.01 -7.57
N CYS A 242 -8.62 12.12 -7.66
CA CYS A 242 -8.12 11.38 -6.50
C CYS A 242 -7.55 12.31 -5.41
N LEU A 243 -6.89 13.41 -5.82
CA LEU A 243 -6.30 14.42 -4.94
C LEU A 243 -7.23 15.60 -4.62
N SER A 244 -8.56 15.41 -4.72
CA SER A 244 -9.53 16.40 -4.25
C SER A 244 -9.44 16.56 -2.73
N GLN A 245 -9.44 17.82 -2.25
CA GLN A 245 -9.43 18.14 -0.83
C GLN A 245 -10.69 17.63 -0.12
N ASP A 246 -11.82 17.72 -0.80
CA ASP A 246 -13.09 17.18 -0.34
C ASP A 246 -13.17 15.69 -0.62
N PRO A 247 -13.26 14.81 0.40
CA PRO A 247 -13.36 13.37 0.22
C PRO A 247 -14.56 12.95 -0.64
N GLU A 248 -15.69 13.67 -0.55
CA GLU A 248 -16.90 13.34 -1.31
C GLU A 248 -16.72 13.54 -2.82
N LYS A 249 -15.81 14.43 -3.23
CA LYS A 249 -15.48 14.67 -4.64
C LYS A 249 -14.50 13.65 -5.20
N ARG A 250 -13.84 12.85 -4.34
CA ARG A 250 -12.97 11.78 -4.81
C ARG A 250 -13.81 10.65 -5.39
N PRO A 251 -13.41 10.06 -6.52
CA PRO A 251 -14.14 8.95 -7.12
C PRO A 251 -14.17 7.74 -6.17
N SER A 252 -15.21 6.92 -6.28
CA SER A 252 -15.17 5.58 -5.69
C SER A 252 -14.27 4.66 -6.54
N ILE A 253 -13.77 3.56 -5.94
CA ILE A 253 -13.03 2.54 -6.71
C ILE A 253 -13.83 2.03 -7.90
N LYS A 254 -15.14 1.85 -7.75
CA LYS A 254 -16.01 1.41 -8.86
C LYS A 254 -15.98 2.40 -10.03
N LEU A 255 -16.00 3.69 -9.75
CA LEU A 255 -15.94 4.73 -10.78
C LEU A 255 -14.55 4.78 -11.44
N LEU A 256 -13.47 4.62 -10.69
CA LEU A 256 -12.10 4.54 -11.23
C LEU A 256 -11.95 3.35 -12.20
N MET A 257 -12.54 2.21 -11.89
CA MET A 257 -12.53 1.04 -12.78
C MET A 257 -13.29 1.28 -14.09
N ILE A 258 -14.38 2.05 -14.06
CA ILE A 258 -15.11 2.43 -15.27
C ILE A 258 -14.26 3.37 -16.13
N PHE A 259 -13.64 4.39 -15.56
CA PHE A 259 -12.74 5.29 -16.26
C PHE A 259 -11.58 4.56 -16.94
N TYR A 260 -10.99 3.59 -16.23
CA TYR A 260 -9.91 2.78 -16.77
C TYR A 260 -10.35 1.99 -18.01
N ASN A 261 -11.49 1.30 -17.96
CA ASN A 261 -12.00 0.52 -19.11
C ASN A 261 -12.25 1.43 -20.32
N CYS A 262 -12.80 2.63 -20.10
CA CYS A 262 -12.97 3.61 -21.16
C CYS A 262 -11.63 4.07 -21.76
N LEU A 263 -10.60 4.25 -20.93
CA LEU A 263 -9.29 4.68 -21.38
C LEU A 263 -8.55 3.60 -22.16
N LEU A 264 -8.63 2.33 -21.73
CA LEU A 264 -8.07 1.19 -22.47
C LEU A 264 -8.67 1.05 -23.86
N LEU A 265 -10.00 1.05 -23.97
CA LEU A 265 -10.70 0.96 -25.25
C LEU A 265 -10.26 2.07 -26.20
N ARG A 266 -10.01 3.28 -25.69
CA ARG A 266 -9.53 4.40 -26.51
C ARG A 266 -8.08 4.22 -26.95
N ILE A 267 -7.20 3.68 -26.11
CA ILE A 267 -5.81 3.41 -26.48
C ILE A 267 -5.76 2.35 -27.59
N GLU A 268 -6.53 1.27 -27.47
CA GLU A 268 -6.64 0.20 -28.46
C GLU A 268 -7.11 0.74 -29.82
N LEU A 269 -8.12 1.65 -29.82
CA LEU A 269 -8.63 2.28 -31.05
C LEU A 269 -7.63 3.25 -31.73
N ILE A 270 -6.65 3.79 -31.01
CA ILE A 270 -5.64 4.70 -31.59
C ILE A 270 -4.42 3.91 -32.09
N THR A 271 -4.18 2.70 -31.55
CA THR A 271 -3.02 1.86 -31.87
C THR A 271 -3.33 0.77 -32.91
N SER A 272 -4.61 0.58 -33.25
CA SER A 272 -5.10 -0.25 -34.38
C SER A 272 -5.20 0.58 -35.65
#